data_b41a12b69588870b3d1b1862beb9f9cb
#
_entry.id   b41a12b69588870b3d1b1862beb9f9cb
#
_cell.length_a   1.000
_cell.length_b   1.000
_cell.length_c   1.000
_cell.angle_alpha   90.00
_cell.angle_beta   90.00
_cell.angle_gamma   90.00
#
_symmetry.space_group_name_H-M   'P 1'
#
loop_
_entity.id
_entity.type
_entity.pdbx_description
1 polymer ?
#
loop_
_entity_poly.entity_id
_entity_poly.type
_entity_poly.pdbx_seq_one_letter_code
_entity_poly.pdbx_strand_id
1 'polypeptide(L)'
;MPFWRRKKDEFVSLGLNTPAVDEPASQPAPEDLAPVAPPPEEPAPASTPWQTSVLGLDMSIEQLQAREAALEQEFSARFRRAVSATRESLSQRIDSVFAGAKQIDAALLDELEEALIAADIGVPTTMHVLETVRRGISRKEIDDIEKLKASIKSELLSILQGAEAHGVASETSVPESISPYVMMIVGVNGVGKTTTIGKLAQRIKSEGNDVLICAADTFRAAASEQLAIWAERTGVPLIQQKQGTDPAAVLFDSMKAAKARGSDVLIVDTAGRLHNKSNLMAELEKMKRVAGREVEGAPHETLLVVDAVTGQNGLEQARQFLKIAGVTGIVLTKLDGTAKGGIAVAIAKELGLPIRYAGIGEKVDDLVVFDPEQYVNSLFN
;
A
#
# COMPACT_ATOMS: atom_id res chain seq x y z
N MET A 1 -61.70 7.52 -10.94
CA MET A 1 -62.26 8.44 -9.95
C MET A 1 -61.24 8.61 -8.83
N PRO A 2 -60.88 9.85 -8.49
CA PRO A 2 -59.80 10.11 -7.53
C PRO A 2 -60.32 10.40 -6.14
N PHE A 3 -59.54 10.07 -5.10
CA PHE A 3 -59.71 10.74 -3.83
C PHE A 3 -58.35 11.08 -3.20
N TRP A 4 -57.96 12.33 -3.41
CA TRP A 4 -57.01 13.07 -2.62
C TRP A 4 -57.73 13.63 -1.38
N ARG A 5 -57.14 13.46 -0.17
CA ARG A 5 -57.36 14.38 0.95
C ARG A 5 -56.03 14.74 1.58
N ARG A 6 -55.66 16.00 1.37
CA ARG A 6 -54.71 16.75 2.18
C ARG A 6 -55.25 16.93 3.60
N LYS A 7 -54.41 16.76 4.60
CA LYS A 7 -54.56 17.43 5.90
C LYS A 7 -53.43 18.43 6.07
N LYS A 8 -53.89 19.64 6.44
CA LYS A 8 -53.10 20.86 6.71
C LYS A 8 -52.47 20.83 8.10
N ASP A 9 -51.30 21.41 8.18
CA ASP A 9 -50.74 22.34 9.16
C ASP A 9 -51.00 22.07 10.66
N GLU A 10 -49.96 21.75 11.39
CA GLU A 10 -49.75 22.23 12.74
C GLU A 10 -48.29 22.71 12.88
N PHE A 11 -48.14 24.02 12.82
CA PHE A 11 -46.91 24.70 13.26
C PHE A 11 -46.92 24.76 14.79
N VAL A 12 -45.97 24.11 15.44
CA VAL A 12 -45.68 24.30 16.86
C VAL A 12 -44.69 25.46 16.99
N SER A 13 -45.17 26.59 17.47
CA SER A 13 -44.38 27.78 17.85
C SER A 13 -43.63 27.47 19.15
N LEU A 14 -42.31 27.37 19.07
CA LEU A 14 -41.42 27.37 20.24
C LEU A 14 -41.18 28.84 20.66
N GLY A 15 -41.87 29.26 21.73
CA GLY A 15 -41.66 30.55 22.37
C GLY A 15 -40.27 30.65 23.00
N LEU A 16 -39.46 31.55 22.48
CA LEU A 16 -38.22 31.99 23.12
C LEU A 16 -38.56 33.01 24.19
N ASN A 17 -38.38 32.63 25.45
CA ASN A 17 -38.45 33.54 26.61
C ASN A 17 -37.12 34.31 26.68
N THR A 18 -37.15 35.59 26.38
CA THR A 18 -36.07 36.53 26.69
C THR A 18 -36.24 37.06 28.10
N PRO A 19 -35.26 36.97 29.00
CA PRO A 19 -35.32 37.66 30.29
C PRO A 19 -35.06 39.17 30.10
N ALA A 20 -35.82 39.97 30.87
CA ALA A 20 -35.77 41.42 30.92
C ALA A 20 -34.40 41.92 31.41
N VAL A 21 -33.97 43.01 30.78
CA VAL A 21 -32.77 43.75 31.16
C VAL A 21 -33.17 44.70 32.31
N ASP A 22 -32.58 44.54 33.50
CA ASP A 22 -32.65 45.50 34.59
C ASP A 22 -31.69 46.67 34.33
N GLU A 23 -32.17 47.87 34.52
CA GLU A 23 -31.42 49.13 34.45
C GLU A 23 -30.35 49.22 35.57
N PRO A 24 -29.19 49.84 35.32
CA PRO A 24 -28.14 49.95 36.31
C PRO A 24 -28.38 51.07 37.33
N ALA A 25 -28.27 50.70 38.60
CA ALA A 25 -28.24 51.61 39.70
C ALA A 25 -27.03 52.55 39.70
N SER A 26 -27.26 53.84 40.06
CA SER A 26 -26.31 54.95 40.13
C SER A 26 -25.06 54.64 40.98
N GLN A 27 -23.89 54.97 40.45
CA GLN A 27 -22.60 54.97 41.14
C GLN A 27 -22.48 56.18 42.11
N PRO A 28 -21.88 56.02 43.32
CA PRO A 28 -21.43 57.10 44.16
C PRO A 28 -20.08 57.66 43.66
N ALA A 29 -19.86 58.94 43.90
CA ALA A 29 -18.70 59.75 43.51
C ALA A 29 -17.36 59.28 44.12
N PRO A 30 -16.23 59.53 43.45
CA PRO A 30 -14.93 59.04 43.86
C PRO A 30 -14.33 59.78 45.08
N GLU A 31 -13.90 59.02 46.08
CA GLU A 31 -13.03 59.53 47.16
C GLU A 31 -11.58 59.64 46.68
N ASP A 32 -10.95 60.80 47.04
CA ASP A 32 -9.53 61.08 46.80
C ASP A 32 -8.64 60.03 47.48
N LEU A 33 -7.95 59.23 46.65
CA LEU A 33 -6.88 58.38 47.10
C LEU A 33 -5.52 58.91 46.59
N ALA A 34 -4.59 59.06 47.51
CA ALA A 34 -3.21 59.50 47.31
C ALA A 34 -2.47 58.63 46.26
N PRO A 35 -1.41 59.12 45.59
CA PRO A 35 -0.71 58.42 44.54
C PRO A 35 0.02 57.19 45.10
N VAL A 36 -0.37 56.04 44.60
CA VAL A 36 0.33 54.76 44.84
C VAL A 36 1.55 54.70 43.93
N ALA A 37 2.70 54.41 44.51
CA ALA A 37 3.93 54.20 43.75
C ALA A 37 3.77 53.08 42.73
N PRO A 38 4.37 53.20 41.54
CA PRO A 38 4.31 52.13 40.52
C PRO A 38 4.91 50.84 41.10
N PRO A 39 4.32 49.69 40.79
CA PRO A 39 4.90 48.40 41.15
C PRO A 39 6.24 48.22 40.41
N PRO A 40 7.20 47.46 41.00
CA PRO A 40 8.45 47.22 40.36
C PRO A 40 8.20 46.53 38.97
N GLU A 41 8.88 47.06 37.96
CA GLU A 41 8.84 46.46 36.62
C GLU A 41 9.27 44.97 36.74
N GLU A 42 8.32 44.08 36.52
CA GLU A 42 8.65 42.67 36.23
C GLU A 42 9.57 42.68 35.00
N PRO A 43 10.69 41.93 35.05
CA PRO A 43 11.55 41.82 33.86
C PRO A 43 10.66 41.28 32.72
N ALA A 44 10.67 42.00 31.62
CA ALA A 44 9.98 41.60 30.39
C ALA A 44 10.29 40.14 30.13
N PRO A 45 9.27 39.27 29.86
CA PRO A 45 9.54 37.90 29.49
C PRO A 45 10.49 37.96 28.28
N ALA A 46 11.66 37.32 28.46
CA ALA A 46 12.59 37.12 27.38
C ALA A 46 11.76 36.67 26.16
N SER A 47 11.84 37.45 25.09
CA SER A 47 11.21 37.07 23.83
C SER A 47 11.72 35.69 23.48
N THR A 48 10.94 34.70 23.85
CA THR A 48 11.11 33.36 23.27
C THR A 48 10.84 33.55 21.80
N PRO A 49 11.85 33.38 20.96
CA PRO A 49 11.58 33.20 19.55
C PRO A 49 10.57 32.08 19.43
N TRP A 50 9.76 32.13 18.49
CA TRP A 50 8.79 31.15 18.03
C TRP A 50 9.44 29.76 17.77
N GLN A 51 10.03 29.23 18.78
CA GLN A 51 10.67 27.93 18.94
C GLN A 51 9.71 26.88 19.44
N THR A 52 8.46 26.99 19.16
CA THR A 52 7.59 25.83 19.20
C THR A 52 7.51 25.28 17.80
N SER A 53 8.49 24.49 17.46
CA SER A 53 8.44 23.70 16.27
C SER A 53 7.36 22.62 16.45
N VAL A 54 6.18 22.93 15.97
CA VAL A 54 5.11 21.96 15.75
C VAL A 54 5.52 20.93 14.67
N LEU A 55 6.70 21.08 14.08
CA LEU A 55 7.21 20.31 12.95
C LEU A 55 8.49 19.51 13.26
N GLY A 56 8.87 19.32 14.52
CA GLY A 56 10.05 18.49 14.85
C GLY A 56 11.40 19.12 14.41
N LEU A 57 11.46 20.44 14.24
CA LEU A 57 12.66 21.19 13.84
C LEU A 57 13.68 21.38 14.98
N ASP A 58 13.47 20.77 16.14
CA ASP A 58 14.42 20.79 17.26
C ASP A 58 15.59 19.81 17.08
N MET A 59 15.58 19.04 16.00
CA MET A 59 16.65 18.10 15.68
C MET A 59 17.63 18.73 14.71
N SER A 60 18.94 18.60 14.99
CA SER A 60 19.97 19.00 14.04
C SER A 60 19.90 18.15 12.76
N ILE A 61 20.43 18.66 11.66
CA ILE A 61 20.50 17.90 10.39
C ILE A 61 21.20 16.54 10.61
N GLU A 62 22.24 16.52 11.45
CA GLU A 62 22.95 15.28 11.80
C GLU A 62 22.06 14.28 12.58
N GLN A 63 21.20 14.79 13.49
CA GLN A 63 20.24 13.95 14.20
C GLN A 63 19.14 13.41 13.30
N LEU A 64 18.67 14.20 12.34
CA LEU A 64 17.71 13.76 11.33
C LEU A 64 18.32 12.68 10.43
N GLN A 65 19.54 12.90 9.94
CA GLN A 65 20.27 11.90 9.15
C GLN A 65 20.54 10.60 9.93
N ALA A 66 20.94 10.72 11.20
CA ALA A 66 21.17 9.57 12.06
C ALA A 66 19.87 8.78 12.33
N ARG A 67 18.74 9.49 12.51
CA ARG A 67 17.43 8.87 12.67
C ARG A 67 16.95 8.18 11.39
N GLU A 68 17.13 8.81 10.25
CA GLU A 68 16.81 8.25 8.94
C GLU A 68 17.63 6.99 8.68
N ALA A 69 18.95 7.05 8.90
CA ALA A 69 19.83 5.88 8.78
C ALA A 69 19.45 4.74 9.74
N ALA A 70 19.04 5.06 10.97
CA ALA A 70 18.60 4.05 11.94
C ALA A 70 17.28 3.39 11.50
N LEU A 71 16.32 4.17 11.00
CA LEU A 71 15.06 3.65 10.44
C LEU A 71 15.30 2.77 9.22
N GLU A 72 16.20 3.18 8.35
CA GLU A 72 16.58 2.40 7.16
C GLU A 72 17.27 1.08 7.53
N GLN A 73 18.15 1.10 8.54
CA GLN A 73 18.78 -0.12 9.06
C GLN A 73 17.76 -1.06 9.71
N GLU A 74 16.83 -0.54 10.51
CA GLU A 74 15.76 -1.35 11.11
C GLU A 74 14.86 -1.95 10.03
N PHE A 75 14.47 -1.16 9.05
CA PHE A 75 13.69 -1.59 7.90
C PHE A 75 14.40 -2.71 7.14
N SER A 76 15.67 -2.52 6.77
CA SER A 76 16.49 -3.51 6.07
C SER A 76 16.65 -4.81 6.88
N ALA A 77 16.77 -4.71 8.21
CA ALA A 77 16.84 -5.88 9.08
C ALA A 77 15.50 -6.63 9.17
N ARG A 78 14.37 -5.93 9.17
CA ARG A 78 13.03 -6.55 9.15
C ARG A 78 12.77 -7.23 7.81
N PHE A 79 13.10 -6.55 6.73
CA PHE A 79 12.96 -7.09 5.37
C PHE A 79 13.82 -8.34 5.17
N ARG A 80 15.11 -8.30 5.55
CA ARG A 80 16.00 -9.48 5.49
C ARG A 80 15.47 -10.66 6.30
N ARG A 81 14.89 -10.42 7.49
CA ARG A 81 14.24 -11.48 8.28
C ARG A 81 13.02 -12.08 7.57
N ALA A 82 12.23 -11.25 6.91
CA ALA A 82 11.06 -11.71 6.19
C ALA A 82 11.42 -12.60 5.00
N VAL A 83 12.48 -12.29 4.27
CA VAL A 83 12.92 -13.09 3.12
C VAL A 83 13.91 -14.21 3.51
N SER A 84 14.19 -14.42 4.81
CA SER A 84 15.20 -15.39 5.26
C SER A 84 14.91 -16.83 4.78
N ALA A 85 13.66 -17.26 4.84
CA ALA A 85 13.27 -18.59 4.37
C ALA A 85 13.50 -18.77 2.86
N THR A 86 13.21 -17.74 2.06
CA THR A 86 13.51 -17.72 0.61
C THR A 86 15.01 -17.71 0.39
N ARG A 87 15.75 -16.89 1.11
CA ARG A 87 17.20 -16.83 1.02
C ARG A 87 17.84 -18.16 1.37
N GLU A 88 17.48 -18.76 2.50
CA GLU A 88 18.03 -20.06 2.92
C GLU A 88 17.79 -21.13 1.86
N SER A 89 16.60 -21.19 1.28
CA SER A 89 16.28 -22.14 0.22
C SER A 89 17.09 -21.88 -1.05
N LEU A 90 17.17 -20.64 -1.53
CA LEU A 90 17.85 -20.30 -2.78
C LEU A 90 19.37 -20.31 -2.60
N SER A 91 19.90 -19.62 -1.58
CA SER A 91 21.35 -19.52 -1.33
C SER A 91 21.96 -20.88 -1.07
N GLN A 92 21.36 -21.71 -0.20
CA GLN A 92 21.88 -23.06 0.07
C GLN A 92 21.94 -23.92 -1.21
N ARG A 93 20.93 -23.84 -2.06
CA ARG A 93 20.91 -24.57 -3.35
C ARG A 93 22.00 -24.05 -4.30
N ILE A 94 22.07 -22.74 -4.48
CA ILE A 94 23.11 -22.10 -5.31
C ILE A 94 24.49 -22.38 -4.76
N ASP A 95 24.72 -22.26 -3.46
CA ASP A 95 26.01 -22.54 -2.82
C ASP A 95 26.37 -24.02 -2.90
N SER A 96 25.42 -24.96 -2.81
CA SER A 96 25.67 -26.38 -3.00
C SER A 96 26.09 -26.70 -4.44
N VAL A 97 25.49 -26.06 -5.42
CA VAL A 97 25.87 -26.17 -6.84
C VAL A 97 27.29 -25.68 -7.04
N PHE A 98 27.68 -24.58 -6.39
CA PHE A 98 29.03 -24.02 -6.56
C PHE A 98 30.10 -24.66 -5.67
N ALA A 99 29.77 -25.31 -4.56
CA ALA A 99 30.75 -25.89 -3.62
C ALA A 99 31.62 -26.99 -4.23
N GLY A 100 31.12 -27.68 -5.25
CA GLY A 100 31.84 -28.73 -5.97
C GLY A 100 32.45 -28.30 -7.30
N ALA A 101 32.11 -27.12 -7.80
CA ALA A 101 32.44 -26.70 -9.15
C ALA A 101 33.87 -26.13 -9.24
N LYS A 102 34.68 -26.72 -10.07
CA LYS A 102 36.02 -26.21 -10.41
C LYS A 102 36.05 -25.39 -11.71
N GLN A 103 35.06 -25.58 -12.54
CA GLN A 103 34.92 -24.91 -13.85
C GLN A 103 33.41 -24.68 -14.14
N ILE A 104 33.12 -23.70 -14.97
CA ILE A 104 31.77 -23.47 -15.47
C ILE A 104 31.55 -24.39 -16.67
N ASP A 105 30.84 -25.49 -16.45
CA ASP A 105 30.50 -26.47 -17.48
C ASP A 105 28.99 -26.61 -17.66
N ALA A 106 28.54 -27.46 -18.56
CA ALA A 106 27.12 -27.66 -18.84
C ALA A 106 26.39 -28.28 -17.63
N ALA A 107 27.03 -29.16 -16.88
CA ALA A 107 26.42 -29.80 -15.71
C ALA A 107 26.13 -28.79 -14.61
N LEU A 108 27.06 -27.86 -14.37
CA LEU A 108 26.86 -26.75 -13.43
C LEU A 108 25.65 -25.85 -13.81
N LEU A 109 25.49 -25.58 -15.11
CA LEU A 109 24.36 -24.78 -15.59
C LEU A 109 23.02 -25.53 -15.48
N ASP A 110 23.01 -26.86 -15.64
CA ASP A 110 21.81 -27.68 -15.46
C ASP A 110 21.42 -27.75 -13.96
N GLU A 111 22.38 -27.92 -13.05
CA GLU A 111 22.15 -27.85 -11.60
C GLU A 111 21.65 -26.46 -11.16
N LEU A 112 22.17 -25.39 -11.76
CA LEU A 112 21.71 -24.03 -11.52
C LEU A 112 20.28 -23.82 -12.01
N GLU A 113 19.92 -24.41 -13.16
CA GLU A 113 18.52 -24.39 -13.66
C GLU A 113 17.58 -25.02 -12.65
N GLU A 114 17.89 -26.19 -12.13
CA GLU A 114 17.08 -26.87 -11.12
C GLU A 114 16.95 -26.03 -9.83
N ALA A 115 18.04 -25.40 -9.38
CA ALA A 115 18.04 -24.56 -8.19
C ALA A 115 17.11 -23.33 -8.34
N LEU A 116 17.15 -22.64 -9.49
CA LEU A 116 16.31 -21.48 -9.79
C LEU A 116 14.83 -21.86 -9.93
N ILE A 117 14.53 -22.98 -10.60
CA ILE A 117 13.15 -23.49 -10.71
C ILE A 117 12.59 -23.88 -9.34
N ALA A 118 13.40 -24.56 -8.51
CA ALA A 118 13.01 -24.96 -7.17
C ALA A 118 12.75 -23.77 -6.20
N ALA A 119 13.30 -22.59 -6.51
CA ALA A 119 13.02 -21.34 -5.81
C ALA A 119 11.77 -20.60 -6.32
N ASP A 120 10.97 -21.23 -7.18
CA ASP A 120 9.75 -20.66 -7.82
C ASP A 120 10.01 -19.45 -8.76
N ILE A 121 11.23 -19.30 -9.28
CA ILE A 121 11.54 -18.29 -10.32
C ILE A 121 10.78 -18.61 -11.62
N GLY A 122 10.39 -19.86 -11.81
CA GLY A 122 9.62 -20.32 -12.97
C GLY A 122 10.49 -20.61 -14.19
N VAL A 123 10.07 -21.58 -15.00
CA VAL A 123 10.85 -22.08 -16.13
C VAL A 123 11.18 -21.00 -17.16
N PRO A 124 10.22 -20.16 -17.64
CA PRO A 124 10.53 -19.14 -18.64
C PRO A 124 11.56 -18.11 -18.16
N THR A 125 11.45 -17.69 -16.90
CA THR A 125 12.37 -16.72 -16.30
C THR A 125 13.74 -17.32 -16.08
N THR A 126 13.81 -18.55 -15.59
CA THR A 126 15.06 -19.31 -15.42
C THR A 126 15.80 -19.48 -16.75
N MET A 127 15.10 -19.90 -17.80
CA MET A 127 15.69 -20.02 -19.14
C MET A 127 16.27 -18.70 -19.66
N HIS A 128 15.57 -17.59 -19.42
CA HIS A 128 16.05 -16.26 -19.80
C HIS A 128 17.33 -15.87 -19.05
N VAL A 129 17.39 -16.09 -17.73
CA VAL A 129 18.59 -15.84 -16.90
C VAL A 129 19.77 -16.68 -17.40
N LEU A 130 19.55 -17.98 -17.62
CA LEU A 130 20.61 -18.89 -18.10
C LEU A 130 21.08 -18.57 -19.52
N GLU A 131 20.21 -18.11 -20.39
CA GLU A 131 20.61 -17.67 -21.73
C GLU A 131 21.52 -16.44 -21.66
N THR A 132 21.24 -15.49 -20.78
CA THR A 132 22.08 -14.31 -20.54
C THR A 132 23.45 -14.75 -20.00
N VAL A 133 23.47 -15.67 -19.04
CA VAL A 133 24.71 -16.27 -18.50
C VAL A 133 25.52 -16.99 -19.58
N ARG A 134 24.89 -17.86 -20.37
CA ARG A 134 25.56 -18.58 -21.48
C ARG A 134 26.19 -17.62 -22.51
N ARG A 135 25.51 -16.51 -22.79
CA ARG A 135 26.05 -15.45 -23.66
C ARG A 135 27.31 -14.80 -23.05
N GLY A 136 27.26 -14.48 -21.75
CA GLY A 136 28.42 -13.91 -21.03
C GLY A 136 29.63 -14.85 -21.00
N ILE A 137 29.41 -16.16 -20.78
CA ILE A 137 30.44 -17.20 -20.85
C ILE A 137 31.04 -17.26 -22.25
N SER A 138 30.23 -17.31 -23.32
CA SER A 138 30.67 -17.36 -24.70
C SER A 138 31.50 -16.14 -25.10
N ARG A 139 31.26 -14.98 -24.50
CA ARG A 139 32.04 -13.75 -24.70
C ARG A 139 33.26 -13.62 -23.80
N LYS A 140 33.49 -14.61 -22.93
CA LYS A 140 34.56 -14.61 -21.92
C LYS A 140 34.43 -13.45 -20.91
N GLU A 141 33.24 -12.97 -20.69
CA GLU A 141 32.91 -11.96 -19.67
C GLU A 141 32.72 -12.64 -18.30
N ILE A 142 32.26 -13.89 -18.30
CA ILE A 142 32.08 -14.77 -17.13
C ILE A 142 33.08 -15.92 -17.24
N ASP A 143 34.12 -15.86 -16.43
CA ASP A 143 35.24 -16.84 -16.43
C ASP A 143 35.40 -17.53 -15.05
N ASP A 144 34.75 -17.05 -14.02
CA ASP A 144 34.75 -17.59 -12.67
C ASP A 144 33.35 -17.63 -12.01
N ILE A 145 33.26 -18.32 -10.88
CA ILE A 145 32.00 -18.53 -10.14
C ILE A 145 31.47 -17.21 -9.55
N GLU A 146 32.35 -16.32 -9.12
CA GLU A 146 31.91 -15.05 -8.54
C GLU A 146 31.27 -14.12 -9.59
N LYS A 147 31.85 -14.09 -10.79
CA LYS A 147 31.26 -13.38 -11.93
C LYS A 147 29.96 -14.04 -12.38
N LEU A 148 29.84 -15.35 -12.28
CA LEU A 148 28.60 -16.08 -12.58
C LEU A 148 27.51 -15.69 -11.59
N LYS A 149 27.77 -15.69 -10.27
CA LYS A 149 26.84 -15.22 -9.23
C LYS A 149 26.44 -13.77 -9.46
N ALA A 150 27.40 -12.90 -9.72
CA ALA A 150 27.16 -11.48 -9.99
C ALA A 150 26.27 -11.27 -11.24
N SER A 151 26.48 -12.05 -12.29
CA SER A 151 25.67 -12.01 -13.51
C SER A 151 24.22 -12.42 -13.25
N ILE A 152 23.99 -13.50 -12.50
CA ILE A 152 22.65 -13.95 -12.12
C ILE A 152 21.95 -12.85 -11.29
N LYS A 153 22.63 -12.34 -10.28
CA LYS A 153 22.11 -11.27 -9.42
C LYS A 153 21.73 -10.03 -10.23
N SER A 154 22.60 -9.62 -11.14
CA SER A 154 22.37 -8.47 -12.03
C SER A 154 21.17 -8.70 -12.96
N GLU A 155 21.00 -9.91 -13.50
CA GLU A 155 19.87 -10.22 -14.38
C GLU A 155 18.53 -10.24 -13.62
N LEU A 156 18.50 -10.83 -12.41
CA LEU A 156 17.30 -10.80 -11.57
C LEU A 156 16.91 -9.37 -11.19
N LEU A 157 17.88 -8.53 -10.87
CA LEU A 157 17.65 -7.11 -10.59
C LEU A 157 17.14 -6.38 -11.83
N SER A 158 17.74 -6.60 -12.99
CA SER A 158 17.31 -6.02 -14.27
C SER A 158 15.86 -6.36 -14.62
N ILE A 159 15.44 -7.61 -14.35
CA ILE A 159 14.05 -8.05 -14.56
C ILE A 159 13.09 -7.28 -13.67
N LEU A 160 13.39 -7.13 -12.38
CA LEU A 160 12.53 -6.42 -11.43
C LEU A 160 12.44 -4.92 -11.75
N GLN A 161 13.56 -4.27 -12.03
CA GLN A 161 13.64 -2.85 -12.41
C GLN A 161 12.99 -2.60 -13.78
N GLY A 162 13.12 -3.53 -14.73
CA GLY A 162 12.48 -3.43 -16.03
C GLY A 162 10.95 -3.40 -15.93
N ALA A 163 10.37 -4.13 -15.00
CA ALA A 163 8.94 -4.10 -14.73
C ALA A 163 8.50 -2.76 -14.11
N GLU A 164 9.33 -2.13 -13.27
CA GLU A 164 9.06 -0.78 -12.73
C GLU A 164 9.04 0.28 -13.82
N ALA A 165 9.96 0.21 -14.78
CA ALA A 165 10.03 1.17 -15.88
C ALA A 165 8.84 1.10 -16.85
N HIS A 166 8.18 -0.07 -16.95
CA HIS A 166 6.99 -0.28 -17.79
C HIS A 166 5.69 0.02 -17.04
N GLY A 167 5.72 0.06 -15.71
CA GLY A 167 4.56 0.46 -14.89
C GLY A 167 4.23 1.95 -15.10
N VAL A 168 2.99 2.32 -14.83
CA VAL A 168 2.63 3.74 -14.66
C VAL A 168 3.60 4.32 -13.65
N ALA A 169 4.31 5.39 -14.02
CA ALA A 169 5.35 6.02 -13.22
C ALA A 169 4.90 6.08 -11.76
N SER A 170 5.54 5.29 -10.93
CA SER A 170 5.21 5.19 -9.53
C SER A 170 5.92 6.31 -8.81
N GLU A 171 5.24 7.43 -8.74
CA GLU A 171 5.44 8.24 -7.55
C GLU A 171 4.83 7.41 -6.41
N THR A 172 5.65 7.03 -5.45
CA THR A 172 5.22 6.38 -4.20
C THR A 172 4.32 7.31 -3.35
N SER A 173 4.15 8.54 -3.80
CA SER A 173 3.29 9.57 -3.22
C SER A 173 2.00 9.72 -4.04
N VAL A 174 0.90 9.93 -3.34
CA VAL A 174 -0.38 10.30 -3.95
C VAL A 174 -0.20 11.65 -4.68
N PRO A 175 -0.54 11.75 -5.98
CA PRO A 175 -0.41 13.02 -6.69
C PRO A 175 -1.35 14.08 -6.09
N GLU A 176 -0.82 15.20 -5.66
CA GLU A 176 -1.59 16.32 -5.08
C GLU A 176 -2.64 16.89 -6.06
N SER A 177 -2.46 16.67 -7.35
CA SER A 177 -3.36 17.17 -8.40
C SER A 177 -4.65 16.37 -8.57
N ILE A 178 -4.76 15.19 -7.94
CA ILE A 178 -5.89 14.27 -8.12
C ILE A 178 -6.53 13.97 -6.77
N SER A 179 -7.78 14.42 -6.56
CA SER A 179 -8.53 14.14 -5.33
C SER A 179 -10.00 13.79 -5.67
N PRO A 180 -10.48 12.62 -5.23
CA PRO A 180 -9.72 11.55 -4.58
C PRO A 180 -8.89 10.73 -5.56
N TYR A 181 -7.69 10.33 -5.19
CA TYR A 181 -6.92 9.29 -5.88
C TYR A 181 -7.54 7.92 -5.58
N VAL A 182 -8.01 7.23 -6.60
CA VAL A 182 -8.79 5.98 -6.43
C VAL A 182 -7.89 4.77 -6.65
N MET A 183 -7.72 3.97 -5.59
CA MET A 183 -6.96 2.72 -5.60
C MET A 183 -7.93 1.54 -5.50
N MET A 184 -7.95 0.65 -6.49
CA MET A 184 -8.77 -0.55 -6.48
C MET A 184 -7.92 -1.77 -6.11
N ILE A 185 -8.33 -2.51 -5.08
CA ILE A 185 -7.60 -3.69 -4.59
C ILE A 185 -8.32 -4.96 -5.06
N VAL A 186 -7.63 -5.72 -5.91
CA VAL A 186 -8.17 -6.94 -6.52
C VAL A 186 -7.35 -8.18 -6.15
N GLY A 187 -7.89 -9.37 -6.36
CA GLY A 187 -7.20 -10.65 -6.08
C GLY A 187 -8.16 -11.73 -5.59
N VAL A 188 -7.72 -12.98 -5.53
CA VAL A 188 -8.56 -14.09 -5.07
C VAL A 188 -8.84 -14.01 -3.57
N ASN A 189 -9.78 -14.82 -3.10
CA ASN A 189 -10.05 -14.91 -1.67
C ASN A 189 -8.89 -15.58 -0.92
N GLY A 190 -8.57 -15.09 0.28
CA GLY A 190 -7.53 -15.65 1.14
C GLY A 190 -6.10 -15.13 0.91
N VAL A 191 -5.88 -14.33 -0.14
CA VAL A 191 -4.53 -13.75 -0.43
C VAL A 191 -4.15 -12.58 0.48
N GLY A 192 -5.07 -12.09 1.33
CA GLY A 192 -4.79 -11.01 2.26
C GLY A 192 -5.27 -9.62 1.82
N LYS A 193 -6.24 -9.50 0.87
CA LYS A 193 -6.78 -8.20 0.41
C LYS A 193 -7.20 -7.28 1.57
N THR A 194 -8.11 -7.74 2.42
CA THR A 194 -8.64 -6.95 3.54
C THR A 194 -7.55 -6.47 4.50
N THR A 195 -6.58 -7.35 4.80
CA THR A 195 -5.40 -7.00 5.61
C THR A 195 -4.51 -5.98 4.88
N THR A 196 -4.29 -6.15 3.59
CA THR A 196 -3.53 -5.20 2.76
C THR A 196 -4.19 -3.83 2.76
N ILE A 197 -5.51 -3.75 2.59
CA ILE A 197 -6.27 -2.49 2.62
C ILE A 197 -6.08 -1.77 3.95
N GLY A 198 -6.23 -2.49 5.07
CA GLY A 198 -6.02 -1.91 6.40
C GLY A 198 -4.61 -1.35 6.61
N LYS A 199 -3.59 -2.12 6.23
CA LYS A 199 -2.18 -1.71 6.32
C LYS A 199 -1.86 -0.54 5.38
N LEU A 200 -2.36 -0.57 4.15
CA LEU A 200 -2.18 0.48 3.16
C LEU A 200 -2.85 1.79 3.61
N ALA A 201 -4.07 1.70 4.13
CA ALA A 201 -4.79 2.84 4.66
C ALA A 201 -4.03 3.51 5.84
N GLN A 202 -3.49 2.70 6.75
CA GLN A 202 -2.65 3.22 7.84
C GLN A 202 -1.40 3.90 7.31
N ARG A 203 -0.71 3.29 6.35
CA ARG A 203 0.51 3.83 5.76
C ARG A 203 0.24 5.19 5.10
N ILE A 204 -0.72 5.26 4.18
CA ILE A 204 -1.07 6.48 3.45
C ILE A 204 -1.52 7.58 4.42
N LYS A 205 -2.28 7.23 5.47
CA LYS A 205 -2.66 8.16 6.53
C LYS A 205 -1.45 8.67 7.32
N SER A 206 -0.47 7.80 7.61
CA SER A 206 0.76 8.22 8.32
C SER A 206 1.65 9.14 7.49
N GLU A 207 1.50 9.14 6.18
CA GLU A 207 2.13 10.04 5.21
C GLU A 207 1.40 11.41 5.12
N GLY A 208 0.31 11.59 5.88
CA GLY A 208 -0.41 12.86 6.00
C GLY A 208 -1.63 13.00 5.09
N ASN A 209 -2.04 11.94 4.39
CA ASN A 209 -3.19 11.97 3.48
C ASN A 209 -4.49 11.59 4.19
N ASP A 210 -5.60 12.21 3.80
CA ASP A 210 -6.95 11.84 4.23
C ASP A 210 -7.47 10.66 3.41
N VAL A 211 -7.63 9.50 4.08
CA VAL A 211 -8.01 8.24 3.45
C VAL A 211 -9.45 7.88 3.76
N LEU A 212 -10.17 7.39 2.74
CA LEU A 212 -11.49 6.77 2.88
C LEU A 212 -11.44 5.33 2.34
N ILE A 213 -12.10 4.39 3.02
CA ILE A 213 -12.20 2.99 2.58
C ILE A 213 -13.62 2.72 2.06
N CYS A 214 -13.72 2.01 0.93
CA CYS A 214 -14.95 1.51 0.32
C CYS A 214 -15.02 -0.01 0.44
N ALA A 215 -16.02 -0.55 1.18
CA ALA A 215 -16.25 -1.99 1.33
C ALA A 215 -17.15 -2.50 0.19
N ALA A 216 -16.58 -2.76 -0.98
CA ALA A 216 -17.35 -3.24 -2.11
C ALA A 216 -17.36 -4.78 -2.28
N ASP A 217 -16.69 -5.59 -1.42
CA ASP A 217 -16.96 -7.04 -1.31
C ASP A 217 -18.26 -7.29 -0.52
N THR A 218 -19.39 -6.92 -1.12
CA THR A 218 -20.72 -6.97 -0.49
C THR A 218 -21.26 -8.37 -0.33
N PHE A 219 -20.65 -9.37 -0.95
CA PHE A 219 -21.12 -10.76 -0.89
C PHE A 219 -20.66 -11.51 0.37
N ARG A 220 -19.62 -11.00 1.05
CA ARG A 220 -19.02 -11.67 2.20
C ARG A 220 -19.20 -10.81 3.44
N ALA A 221 -20.19 -11.17 4.29
CA ALA A 221 -20.44 -10.48 5.55
C ALA A 221 -19.16 -10.39 6.42
N ALA A 222 -18.47 -11.52 6.60
CA ALA A 222 -17.21 -11.55 7.37
C ALA A 222 -16.10 -10.67 6.78
N ALA A 223 -16.08 -10.41 5.47
CA ALA A 223 -15.09 -9.50 4.87
C ALA A 223 -15.36 -8.03 5.24
N SER A 224 -16.63 -7.61 5.18
CA SER A 224 -17.03 -6.26 5.58
C SER A 224 -16.81 -6.04 7.08
N GLU A 225 -17.13 -7.02 7.93
CA GLU A 225 -16.86 -6.96 9.38
C GLU A 225 -15.35 -6.85 9.67
N GLN A 226 -14.54 -7.66 8.99
CA GLN A 226 -13.09 -7.61 9.13
C GLN A 226 -12.51 -6.27 8.68
N LEU A 227 -13.04 -5.71 7.59
CA LEU A 227 -12.63 -4.41 7.10
C LEU A 227 -13.03 -3.28 8.05
N ALA A 228 -14.21 -3.40 8.72
CA ALA A 228 -14.65 -2.46 9.74
C ALA A 228 -13.69 -2.46 10.96
N ILE A 229 -13.22 -3.63 11.39
CA ILE A 229 -12.22 -3.74 12.47
C ILE A 229 -10.91 -3.04 12.06
N TRP A 230 -10.48 -3.20 10.81
CA TRP A 230 -9.29 -2.50 10.30
C TRP A 230 -9.52 -0.99 10.25
N ALA A 231 -10.67 -0.53 9.77
CA ALA A 231 -11.04 0.89 9.71
C ALA A 231 -11.02 1.53 11.11
N GLU A 232 -11.61 0.86 12.10
CA GLU A 232 -11.59 1.29 13.51
C GLU A 232 -10.15 1.35 14.06
N ARG A 233 -9.37 0.29 13.86
CA ARG A 233 -8.00 0.19 14.36
C ARG A 233 -7.07 1.27 13.80
N THR A 234 -7.26 1.65 12.53
CA THR A 234 -6.46 2.67 11.85
C THR A 234 -7.07 4.07 11.98
N GLY A 235 -8.30 4.16 12.50
CA GLY A 235 -9.04 5.42 12.58
C GLY A 235 -9.31 6.02 11.20
N VAL A 236 -9.51 5.17 10.18
CA VAL A 236 -9.82 5.56 8.79
C VAL A 236 -11.33 5.35 8.58
N PRO A 237 -12.07 6.35 8.04
CA PRO A 237 -13.49 6.19 7.78
C PRO A 237 -13.76 5.09 6.75
N LEU A 238 -14.89 4.38 6.93
CA LEU A 238 -15.34 3.29 6.08
C LEU A 238 -16.74 3.59 5.54
N ILE A 239 -16.94 3.39 4.23
CA ILE A 239 -18.26 3.34 3.61
C ILE A 239 -18.59 1.88 3.32
N GLN A 240 -19.69 1.41 3.90
CA GLN A 240 -20.22 0.07 3.71
C GLN A 240 -21.74 0.11 3.55
N GLN A 241 -22.30 -0.86 2.88
CA GLN A 241 -23.71 -1.04 2.65
C GLN A 241 -24.17 -2.42 3.12
N LYS A 242 -25.47 -2.66 3.08
CA LYS A 242 -26.04 -3.99 3.43
C LYS A 242 -25.46 -5.07 2.51
N GLN A 243 -25.32 -6.27 3.06
CA GLN A 243 -24.90 -7.44 2.30
C GLN A 243 -25.77 -7.63 1.06
N GLY A 244 -25.15 -7.93 -0.08
CA GLY A 244 -25.83 -8.14 -1.37
C GLY A 244 -26.15 -6.85 -2.13
N THR A 245 -25.79 -5.68 -1.61
CA THR A 245 -25.86 -4.42 -2.39
C THR A 245 -24.91 -4.51 -3.60
N ASP A 246 -25.29 -3.90 -4.71
CA ASP A 246 -24.44 -3.83 -5.90
C ASP A 246 -23.09 -3.13 -5.58
N PRO A 247 -21.94 -3.80 -5.76
CA PRO A 247 -20.62 -3.25 -5.49
C PRO A 247 -20.37 -1.89 -6.16
N ALA A 248 -20.87 -1.71 -7.39
CA ALA A 248 -20.74 -0.45 -8.11
C ALA A 248 -21.55 0.71 -7.49
N ALA A 249 -22.67 0.39 -6.81
CA ALA A 249 -23.44 1.39 -6.07
C ALA A 249 -22.71 1.82 -4.80
N VAL A 250 -22.10 0.87 -4.07
CA VAL A 250 -21.27 1.18 -2.89
C VAL A 250 -20.08 2.05 -3.28
N LEU A 251 -19.42 1.74 -4.39
CA LEU A 251 -18.34 2.55 -4.93
C LEU A 251 -18.80 3.96 -5.27
N PHE A 252 -19.93 4.10 -5.95
CA PHE A 252 -20.51 5.40 -6.31
C PHE A 252 -20.75 6.29 -5.07
N ASP A 253 -21.40 5.72 -4.03
CA ASP A 253 -21.64 6.42 -2.78
C ASP A 253 -20.34 6.79 -2.07
N SER A 254 -19.35 5.89 -2.11
CA SER A 254 -18.02 6.14 -1.52
C SER A 254 -17.27 7.26 -2.23
N MET A 255 -17.35 7.34 -3.56
CA MET A 255 -16.73 8.41 -4.33
C MET A 255 -17.37 9.78 -4.06
N LYS A 256 -18.71 9.81 -3.93
CA LYS A 256 -19.42 11.04 -3.51
C LYS A 256 -19.04 11.45 -2.10
N ALA A 257 -18.94 10.49 -1.18
CA ALA A 257 -18.50 10.76 0.19
C ALA A 257 -17.05 11.26 0.24
N ALA A 258 -16.14 10.69 -0.55
CA ALA A 258 -14.76 11.12 -0.65
C ALA A 258 -14.63 12.56 -1.13
N LYS A 259 -15.34 12.92 -2.21
CA LYS A 259 -15.38 14.30 -2.72
C LYS A 259 -15.96 15.28 -1.70
N ALA A 260 -17.06 14.91 -1.04
CA ALA A 260 -17.72 15.77 -0.05
C ALA A 260 -16.86 16.01 1.20
N ARG A 261 -16.00 15.07 1.55
CA ARG A 261 -15.06 15.15 2.69
C ARG A 261 -13.72 15.78 2.33
N GLY A 262 -13.42 15.92 1.04
CA GLY A 262 -12.10 16.31 0.56
C GLY A 262 -11.04 15.24 0.83
N SER A 263 -11.42 13.95 0.80
CA SER A 263 -10.46 12.86 1.02
C SER A 263 -9.47 12.79 -0.13
N ASP A 264 -8.18 12.64 0.19
CA ASP A 264 -7.10 12.54 -0.80
C ASP A 264 -7.10 11.19 -1.50
N VAL A 265 -7.40 10.12 -0.77
CA VAL A 265 -7.35 8.74 -1.28
C VAL A 265 -8.61 7.97 -0.96
N LEU A 266 -9.13 7.25 -1.96
CA LEU A 266 -10.19 6.26 -1.82
C LEU A 266 -9.64 4.86 -2.11
N ILE A 267 -9.59 3.99 -1.10
CA ILE A 267 -9.19 2.59 -1.25
C ILE A 267 -10.44 1.72 -1.37
N VAL A 268 -10.53 0.95 -2.45
CA VAL A 268 -11.72 0.15 -2.80
C VAL A 268 -11.43 -1.33 -2.62
N ASP A 269 -12.12 -2.00 -1.68
CA ASP A 269 -12.12 -3.46 -1.58
C ASP A 269 -12.99 -4.07 -2.69
N THR A 270 -12.62 -5.23 -3.20
CA THR A 270 -13.38 -5.93 -4.24
C THR A 270 -13.56 -7.41 -3.91
N ALA A 271 -14.59 -8.02 -4.50
CA ALA A 271 -14.78 -9.46 -4.43
C ALA A 271 -13.62 -10.22 -5.09
N GLY A 272 -13.31 -11.41 -4.56
CA GLY A 272 -12.21 -12.27 -5.05
C GLY A 272 -12.65 -13.63 -5.55
N ARG A 273 -13.85 -13.76 -6.12
CA ARG A 273 -14.47 -15.05 -6.52
C ARG A 273 -14.04 -15.48 -7.92
N LEU A 274 -12.78 -15.88 -8.07
CA LEU A 274 -12.24 -16.28 -9.38
C LEU A 274 -12.92 -17.51 -10.00
N HIS A 275 -13.53 -18.39 -9.18
CA HIS A 275 -14.29 -19.54 -9.67
C HIS A 275 -15.54 -19.14 -10.48
N ASN A 276 -16.10 -17.94 -10.25
CA ASN A 276 -17.16 -17.36 -11.06
C ASN A 276 -16.61 -16.20 -11.90
N LYS A 277 -15.68 -16.55 -12.78
CA LYS A 277 -14.85 -15.59 -13.54
C LYS A 277 -15.68 -14.57 -14.31
N SER A 278 -16.71 -14.98 -15.04
CA SER A 278 -17.53 -14.09 -15.87
C SER A 278 -18.25 -13.02 -15.04
N ASN A 279 -18.79 -13.40 -13.89
CA ASN A 279 -19.50 -12.47 -13.01
C ASN A 279 -18.54 -11.47 -12.35
N LEU A 280 -17.38 -11.96 -11.87
CA LEU A 280 -16.35 -11.10 -11.29
C LEU A 280 -15.83 -10.09 -12.32
N MET A 281 -15.64 -10.53 -13.58
CA MET A 281 -15.21 -9.66 -14.67
C MET A 281 -16.19 -8.53 -14.93
N ALA A 282 -17.48 -8.90 -15.09
CA ALA A 282 -18.55 -7.94 -15.34
C ALA A 282 -18.68 -6.93 -14.17
N GLU A 283 -18.51 -7.41 -12.94
CA GLU A 283 -18.53 -6.57 -11.73
C GLU A 283 -17.37 -5.56 -11.72
N LEU A 284 -16.14 -6.04 -11.89
CA LEU A 284 -14.96 -5.18 -11.92
C LEU A 284 -15.00 -4.16 -13.05
N GLU A 285 -15.45 -4.57 -14.24
CA GLU A 285 -15.62 -3.67 -15.39
C GLU A 285 -16.69 -2.61 -15.12
N LYS A 286 -17.80 -2.99 -14.47
CA LYS A 286 -18.83 -2.06 -14.04
C LYS A 286 -18.30 -1.05 -13.03
N MET A 287 -17.55 -1.52 -12.03
CA MET A 287 -16.93 -0.66 -11.03
C MET A 287 -15.95 0.34 -11.66
N LYS A 288 -15.07 -0.11 -12.56
CA LYS A 288 -14.15 0.77 -13.31
C LYS A 288 -14.89 1.85 -14.09
N ARG A 289 -15.98 1.47 -14.76
CA ARG A 289 -16.81 2.41 -15.52
C ARG A 289 -17.46 3.45 -14.61
N VAL A 290 -17.92 3.05 -13.43
CA VAL A 290 -18.49 3.97 -12.43
C VAL A 290 -17.41 4.89 -11.90
N ALA A 291 -16.23 4.36 -11.55
CA ALA A 291 -15.10 5.15 -11.09
C ALA A 291 -14.70 6.24 -12.10
N GLY A 292 -14.49 5.87 -13.36
CA GLY A 292 -14.08 6.78 -14.41
C GLY A 292 -15.13 7.84 -14.81
N ARG A 293 -16.41 7.61 -14.46
CA ARG A 293 -17.46 8.64 -14.63
C ARG A 293 -17.45 9.67 -13.52
N GLU A 294 -17.10 9.25 -12.32
CA GLU A 294 -17.10 10.12 -11.15
C GLU A 294 -15.79 10.90 -11.02
N VAL A 295 -14.66 10.29 -11.33
CA VAL A 295 -13.33 10.93 -11.29
C VAL A 295 -12.59 10.56 -12.57
N GLU A 296 -12.07 11.56 -13.25
CA GLU A 296 -11.32 11.38 -14.49
C GLU A 296 -10.09 10.49 -14.24
N GLY A 297 -9.88 9.50 -15.11
CA GLY A 297 -8.78 8.56 -15.01
C GLY A 297 -8.94 7.46 -13.95
N ALA A 298 -9.99 7.50 -13.12
CA ALA A 298 -10.18 6.49 -12.08
C ALA A 298 -10.66 5.12 -12.64
N PRO A 299 -10.24 3.99 -12.04
CA PRO A 299 -9.26 3.91 -10.95
C PRO A 299 -7.86 4.27 -11.44
N HIS A 300 -7.14 5.11 -10.66
CA HIS A 300 -5.79 5.55 -11.01
C HIS A 300 -4.78 4.44 -10.80
N GLU A 301 -5.03 3.58 -9.81
CA GLU A 301 -4.23 2.41 -9.54
C GLU A 301 -5.14 1.19 -9.28
N THR A 302 -4.77 0.05 -9.86
CA THR A 302 -5.40 -1.24 -9.61
C THR A 302 -4.33 -2.21 -9.12
N LEU A 303 -4.32 -2.46 -7.82
CA LEU A 303 -3.34 -3.32 -7.17
C LEU A 303 -3.87 -4.75 -7.06
N LEU A 304 -3.15 -5.70 -7.64
CA LEU A 304 -3.43 -7.11 -7.49
C LEU A 304 -2.68 -7.69 -6.30
N VAL A 305 -3.41 -8.21 -5.34
CA VAL A 305 -2.83 -8.89 -4.17
C VAL A 305 -2.57 -10.35 -4.51
N VAL A 306 -1.32 -10.77 -4.37
CA VAL A 306 -0.84 -12.14 -4.62
C VAL A 306 -0.18 -12.69 -3.36
N ASP A 307 -0.52 -13.91 -3.00
CA ASP A 307 0.10 -14.63 -1.89
C ASP A 307 1.37 -15.34 -2.36
N ALA A 308 2.54 -14.93 -1.85
CA ALA A 308 3.84 -15.49 -2.23
C ALA A 308 3.95 -17.00 -1.95
N VAL A 309 3.24 -17.50 -0.93
CA VAL A 309 3.24 -18.95 -0.59
C VAL A 309 2.66 -19.80 -1.72
N THR A 310 1.76 -19.23 -2.53
CA THR A 310 1.11 -19.96 -3.64
C THR A 310 2.03 -20.25 -4.82
N GLY A 311 3.18 -19.56 -4.92
CA GLY A 311 4.16 -19.76 -5.97
C GLY A 311 3.57 -19.62 -7.37
N GLN A 312 3.88 -20.54 -8.29
CA GLN A 312 3.43 -20.50 -9.69
C GLN A 312 1.90 -20.47 -9.84
N ASN A 313 1.14 -21.03 -8.90
CA ASN A 313 -0.32 -20.91 -8.91
C ASN A 313 -0.78 -19.45 -8.74
N GLY A 314 -0.05 -18.66 -7.94
CA GLY A 314 -0.28 -17.22 -7.79
C GLY A 314 -0.04 -16.46 -9.09
N LEU A 315 1.00 -16.81 -9.83
CA LEU A 315 1.29 -16.24 -11.15
C LEU A 315 0.17 -16.51 -12.16
N GLU A 316 -0.36 -17.71 -12.19
CA GLU A 316 -1.49 -18.05 -13.09
C GLU A 316 -2.76 -17.25 -12.73
N GLN A 317 -3.04 -17.08 -11.44
CA GLN A 317 -4.12 -16.19 -10.98
C GLN A 317 -3.87 -14.74 -11.43
N ALA A 318 -2.65 -14.26 -11.29
CA ALA A 318 -2.25 -12.92 -11.68
C ALA A 318 -2.46 -12.68 -13.18
N ARG A 319 -2.09 -13.63 -14.05
CA ARG A 319 -2.37 -13.56 -15.50
C ARG A 319 -3.86 -13.40 -15.83
N GLN A 320 -4.70 -14.05 -15.05
CA GLN A 320 -6.15 -13.94 -15.25
C GLN A 320 -6.68 -12.58 -14.87
N PHE A 321 -6.25 -12.03 -13.72
CA PHE A 321 -6.65 -10.69 -13.28
C PHE A 321 -6.11 -9.59 -14.20
N LEU A 322 -4.87 -9.72 -14.70
CA LEU A 322 -4.28 -8.76 -15.64
C LEU A 322 -5.16 -8.51 -16.85
N LYS A 323 -5.69 -9.59 -17.45
CA LYS A 323 -6.57 -9.53 -18.63
C LYS A 323 -7.90 -8.81 -18.37
N ILE A 324 -8.32 -8.73 -17.12
CA ILE A 324 -9.69 -8.34 -16.73
C ILE A 324 -9.70 -6.97 -16.06
N ALA A 325 -8.86 -6.83 -15.02
CA ALA A 325 -8.95 -5.71 -14.10
C ALA A 325 -8.09 -4.51 -14.51
N GLY A 326 -7.22 -4.64 -15.55
CA GLY A 326 -6.29 -3.59 -15.90
C GLY A 326 -5.36 -3.27 -14.72
N VAL A 327 -4.72 -4.34 -14.20
CA VAL A 327 -3.80 -4.25 -13.07
C VAL A 327 -2.61 -3.37 -13.42
N THR A 328 -2.26 -2.47 -12.53
CA THR A 328 -1.14 -1.52 -12.70
C THR A 328 0.05 -1.86 -11.80
N GLY A 329 -0.16 -2.65 -10.75
CA GLY A 329 0.89 -3.06 -9.82
C GLY A 329 0.48 -4.25 -8.97
N ILE A 330 1.46 -4.83 -8.30
CA ILE A 330 1.32 -6.03 -7.47
C ILE A 330 1.57 -5.69 -6.00
N VAL A 331 0.77 -6.30 -5.12
CA VAL A 331 1.08 -6.41 -3.68
C VAL A 331 1.38 -7.87 -3.38
N LEU A 332 2.61 -8.15 -3.01
CA LEU A 332 3.05 -9.51 -2.69
C LEU A 332 2.94 -9.73 -1.17
N THR A 333 2.03 -10.59 -0.72
CA THR A 333 1.79 -10.87 0.70
C THR A 333 2.49 -12.14 1.17
N LYS A 334 2.66 -12.27 2.50
CA LYS A 334 3.21 -13.47 3.17
C LYS A 334 4.62 -13.83 2.72
N LEU A 335 5.42 -12.82 2.39
CA LEU A 335 6.80 -13.04 1.98
C LEU A 335 7.65 -13.64 3.10
N ASP A 336 7.28 -13.37 4.36
CA ASP A 336 7.91 -13.87 5.58
C ASP A 336 7.65 -15.36 5.86
N GLY A 337 6.66 -15.94 5.23
CA GLY A 337 6.27 -17.36 5.44
C GLY A 337 6.68 -18.30 4.31
N THR A 338 7.49 -17.86 3.33
CA THR A 338 7.73 -18.67 2.14
C THR A 338 9.21 -18.87 1.78
N ALA A 339 9.54 -20.09 1.36
CA ALA A 339 10.79 -20.39 0.65
C ALA A 339 10.70 -20.13 -0.88
N LYS A 340 9.53 -19.69 -1.36
CA LYS A 340 9.17 -19.53 -2.77
C LYS A 340 9.16 -18.07 -3.24
N GLY A 341 9.92 -17.22 -2.60
CA GLY A 341 9.95 -15.79 -2.92
C GLY A 341 10.38 -15.48 -4.35
N GLY A 342 11.09 -16.39 -5.04
CA GLY A 342 11.45 -16.26 -6.46
C GLY A 342 10.27 -15.92 -7.38
N ILE A 343 9.03 -16.18 -6.91
CA ILE A 343 7.79 -15.80 -7.60
C ILE A 343 7.74 -14.29 -7.92
N ALA A 344 8.37 -13.43 -7.11
CA ALA A 344 8.46 -11.99 -7.38
C ALA A 344 9.12 -11.71 -8.74
N VAL A 345 10.23 -12.40 -9.04
CA VAL A 345 10.95 -12.27 -10.32
C VAL A 345 10.11 -12.81 -11.47
N ALA A 346 9.44 -13.96 -11.26
CA ALA A 346 8.56 -14.55 -12.27
C ALA A 346 7.40 -13.61 -12.64
N ILE A 347 6.75 -13.00 -11.64
CA ILE A 347 5.67 -12.03 -11.83
C ILE A 347 6.16 -10.81 -12.62
N ALA A 348 7.28 -10.23 -12.23
CA ALA A 348 7.87 -9.08 -12.91
C ALA A 348 8.20 -9.40 -14.36
N LYS A 349 8.86 -10.54 -14.62
CA LYS A 349 9.27 -10.97 -15.97
C LYS A 349 8.10 -11.29 -16.86
N GLU A 350 7.15 -12.09 -16.36
CA GLU A 350 6.11 -12.67 -17.21
C GLU A 350 4.87 -11.77 -17.38
N LEU A 351 4.61 -10.90 -16.40
CA LEU A 351 3.48 -9.98 -16.44
C LEU A 351 3.88 -8.55 -16.82
N GLY A 352 5.16 -8.21 -16.69
CA GLY A 352 5.65 -6.84 -16.92
C GLY A 352 5.07 -5.83 -15.93
N LEU A 353 4.69 -6.30 -14.72
CA LEU A 353 4.06 -5.47 -13.70
C LEU A 353 5.03 -5.21 -12.54
N PRO A 354 5.10 -3.97 -12.05
CA PRO A 354 5.90 -3.64 -10.88
C PRO A 354 5.29 -4.24 -9.61
N ILE A 355 6.15 -4.69 -8.70
CA ILE A 355 5.74 -5.00 -7.34
C ILE A 355 5.80 -3.68 -6.56
N ARG A 356 4.65 -3.20 -6.09
CA ARG A 356 4.55 -1.95 -5.36
C ARG A 356 4.84 -2.12 -3.88
N TYR A 357 4.23 -3.15 -3.28
CA TYR A 357 4.30 -3.40 -1.85
C TYR A 357 4.58 -4.87 -1.56
N ALA A 358 5.27 -5.12 -0.45
CA ALA A 358 5.50 -6.43 0.12
C ALA A 358 4.98 -6.52 1.55
N GLY A 359 4.19 -7.56 1.84
CA GLY A 359 3.77 -7.93 3.19
C GLY A 359 4.83 -8.84 3.81
N ILE A 360 5.43 -8.35 4.89
CA ILE A 360 6.58 -8.97 5.56
C ILE A 360 6.27 -9.42 7.00
N GLY A 361 5.00 -9.57 7.34
CA GLY A 361 4.53 -10.00 8.67
C GLY A 361 3.10 -9.58 8.96
N GLU A 362 2.66 -9.77 10.21
CA GLU A 362 1.26 -9.57 10.62
C GLU A 362 0.97 -8.17 11.23
N LYS A 363 1.99 -7.40 11.60
CA LYS A 363 1.80 -6.08 12.20
C LYS A 363 1.26 -5.08 11.17
N VAL A 364 0.68 -3.99 11.65
CA VAL A 364 0.13 -2.92 10.80
C VAL A 364 1.21 -2.35 9.88
N ASP A 365 2.42 -2.16 10.40
CA ASP A 365 3.56 -1.59 9.68
C ASP A 365 4.35 -2.62 8.85
N ASP A 366 3.86 -3.87 8.77
CA ASP A 366 4.50 -4.92 7.98
C ASP A 366 4.02 -4.95 6.51
N LEU A 367 3.57 -3.81 5.99
CA LEU A 367 3.41 -3.57 4.57
C LEU A 367 4.40 -2.49 4.14
N VAL A 368 5.35 -2.87 3.32
CA VAL A 368 6.48 -2.02 2.93
C VAL A 368 6.49 -1.78 1.43
N VAL A 369 7.06 -0.66 1.00
CA VAL A 369 7.37 -0.44 -0.42
C VAL A 369 8.37 -1.50 -0.84
N PHE A 370 8.14 -2.12 -1.98
CA PHE A 370 9.06 -3.13 -2.50
C PHE A 370 10.26 -2.44 -3.14
N ASP A 371 11.45 -2.83 -2.73
CA ASP A 371 12.72 -2.37 -3.28
C ASP A 371 13.40 -3.55 -3.98
N PRO A 372 13.51 -3.53 -5.32
CA PRO A 372 14.17 -4.59 -6.10
C PRO A 372 15.60 -4.86 -5.66
N GLU A 373 16.37 -3.82 -5.35
CA GLU A 373 17.77 -3.97 -4.99
C GLU A 373 17.93 -4.61 -3.62
N GLN A 374 17.19 -4.15 -2.62
CA GLN A 374 17.18 -4.78 -1.30
C GLN A 374 16.67 -6.22 -1.35
N TYR A 375 15.67 -6.50 -2.19
CA TYR A 375 15.15 -7.84 -2.36
C TYR A 375 16.21 -8.78 -2.94
N VAL A 376 16.80 -8.44 -4.08
CA VAL A 376 17.84 -9.27 -4.71
C VAL A 376 19.07 -9.41 -3.81
N ASN A 377 19.53 -8.32 -3.19
CA ASN A 377 20.63 -8.37 -2.23
C ASN A 377 20.35 -9.32 -1.07
N SER A 378 19.11 -9.35 -0.56
CA SER A 378 18.75 -10.24 0.55
C SER A 378 18.62 -11.72 0.17
N LEU A 379 18.54 -12.04 -1.12
CA LEU A 379 18.54 -13.43 -1.59
C LEU A 379 19.96 -14.04 -1.70
N PHE A 380 20.98 -13.20 -1.89
CA PHE A 380 22.37 -13.65 -2.18
C PHE A 380 23.39 -13.31 -1.07
N ASN A 381 23.00 -12.51 -0.07
CA ASN A 381 23.87 -12.12 1.07
C ASN A 381 23.34 -12.77 2.39
#